data_725be359e65ff28c5e8c10ec238dd67d
#
_entry.id   725be359e65ff28c5e8c10ec238dd67d
#
_cell.length_a   1.000
_cell.length_b   1.000
_cell.length_c   1.000
_cell.angle_alpha   90.00
_cell.angle_beta   90.00
_cell.angle_gamma   90.00
#
_symmetry.space_group_name_H-M   'P 1'
#
loop_
_entity.id
_entity.type
_entity.pdbx_description
1 polymer ?
#
loop_
_entity_poly.entity_id
_entity_poly.type
_entity_poly.pdbx_seq_one_letter_code
_entity_poly.pdbx_strand_id
1 'polypeptide(L)'
;MINKRASVRRARTSSGFTLIEVLVSLAIVAIALVAGLQATSALTRNALRQSDVLLGQMCAENELIRIRLARQLPSVGDSTMACDQGGRALQVVVTVRPTPNPQFRRVDAQVSESGAPILQVSTVMTRY
;
A
#
# COMPACT_ATOMS: atom_id res chain seq x y z
N MET A 1 62.08 -59.84 6.17
CA MET A 1 61.79 -58.58 6.87
C MET A 1 60.42 -58.11 6.48
N ILE A 2 59.42 -58.37 7.30
CA ILE A 2 58.00 -58.02 7.02
C ILE A 2 57.67 -56.75 7.84
N ASN A 3 57.48 -55.63 7.14
CA ASN A 3 57.18 -54.34 7.76
C ASN A 3 55.67 -54.20 7.94
N LYS A 4 55.19 -54.41 9.16
CA LYS A 4 53.77 -54.37 9.57
C LYS A 4 53.43 -52.89 9.81
N ARG A 5 52.87 -52.17 8.79
CA ARG A 5 52.34 -50.83 8.99
C ARG A 5 51.07 -50.93 9.84
N ALA A 6 51.14 -50.44 11.07
CA ALA A 6 50.00 -50.29 11.93
C ALA A 6 49.14 -49.13 11.42
N SER A 7 47.95 -49.47 10.96
CA SER A 7 46.92 -48.49 10.60
C SER A 7 46.29 -47.89 11.86
N VAL A 8 46.65 -46.66 12.17
CA VAL A 8 46.00 -45.91 13.26
C VAL A 8 44.61 -45.50 12.79
N ARG A 9 43.61 -46.25 13.24
CA ARG A 9 42.18 -45.83 13.09
C ARG A 9 41.98 -44.61 13.97
N ARG A 10 41.87 -43.42 13.38
CA ARG A 10 41.33 -42.23 14.05
C ARG A 10 39.89 -42.52 14.46
N ALA A 11 39.62 -42.64 15.73
CA ALA A 11 38.29 -42.68 16.29
C ALA A 11 37.63 -41.32 15.97
N ARG A 12 36.59 -41.34 15.12
CA ARG A 12 35.71 -40.16 14.92
C ARG A 12 34.93 -40.00 16.21
N THR A 13 35.26 -39.01 17.01
CA THR A 13 34.40 -38.54 18.10
C THR A 13 33.13 -37.96 17.48
N SER A 14 32.04 -38.72 17.55
CA SER A 14 30.71 -38.17 17.24
C SER A 14 30.34 -37.29 18.44
N SER A 15 30.53 -35.96 18.28
CA SER A 15 29.96 -35.01 19.24
C SER A 15 28.44 -34.94 18.97
N GLY A 16 27.65 -35.39 19.93
CA GLY A 16 26.19 -35.18 19.92
C GLY A 16 25.86 -33.72 20.24
N PHE A 17 24.72 -33.23 19.74
CA PHE A 17 24.22 -31.91 20.09
C PHE A 17 23.84 -31.83 21.56
N THR A 18 24.13 -30.69 22.17
CA THR A 18 23.74 -30.42 23.55
C THR A 18 22.29 -29.94 23.61
N LEU A 19 21.60 -30.20 24.73
CA LEU A 19 20.21 -29.73 24.92
C LEU A 19 20.10 -28.22 24.77
N ILE A 20 21.07 -27.48 25.30
CA ILE A 20 21.09 -26.01 25.21
C ILE A 20 21.24 -25.51 23.78
N GLU A 21 22.03 -26.17 22.95
CA GLU A 21 22.23 -25.84 21.55
C GLU A 21 20.93 -25.98 20.74
N VAL A 22 20.16 -27.04 20.99
CA VAL A 22 18.85 -27.26 20.39
C VAL A 22 17.87 -26.19 20.84
N LEU A 23 17.83 -25.84 22.13
CA LEU A 23 16.95 -24.80 22.67
C LEU A 23 17.26 -23.42 22.06
N VAL A 24 18.52 -23.05 21.97
CA VAL A 24 18.96 -21.78 21.38
C VAL A 24 18.61 -21.75 19.90
N SER A 25 18.85 -22.83 19.16
CA SER A 25 18.52 -22.93 17.74
C SER A 25 17.02 -22.78 17.50
N LEU A 26 16.17 -23.43 18.30
CA LEU A 26 14.70 -23.29 18.21
C LEU A 26 14.25 -21.87 18.53
N ALA A 27 14.86 -21.20 19.52
CA ALA A 27 14.54 -19.83 19.86
C ALA A 27 14.85 -18.87 18.69
N ILE A 28 16.01 -19.01 18.05
CA ILE A 28 16.40 -18.22 16.89
C ILE A 28 15.43 -18.43 15.71
N VAL A 29 15.09 -19.68 15.41
CA VAL A 29 14.14 -20.02 14.34
C VAL A 29 12.76 -19.44 14.64
N ALA A 30 12.29 -19.54 15.88
CA ALA A 30 11.00 -18.98 16.27
C ALA A 30 10.93 -17.45 16.06
N ILE A 31 11.97 -16.72 16.46
CA ILE A 31 12.07 -15.27 16.27
C ILE A 31 12.08 -14.93 14.78
N ALA A 32 12.86 -15.66 13.97
CA ALA A 32 12.95 -15.46 12.53
C ALA A 32 11.60 -15.67 11.83
N LEU A 33 10.85 -16.71 12.21
CA LEU A 33 9.52 -17.00 11.67
C LEU A 33 8.51 -15.90 12.03
N VAL A 34 8.48 -15.43 13.27
CA VAL A 34 7.59 -14.34 13.69
C VAL A 34 7.89 -13.06 12.92
N ALA A 35 9.17 -12.71 12.77
CA ALA A 35 9.58 -11.53 11.98
C ALA A 35 9.17 -11.65 10.51
N GLY A 36 9.32 -12.83 9.91
CA GLY A 36 8.90 -13.10 8.53
C GLY A 36 7.39 -12.96 8.33
N LEU A 37 6.58 -13.47 9.24
CA LEU A 37 5.12 -13.33 9.20
C LEU A 37 4.68 -11.87 9.32
N GLN A 38 5.31 -11.08 10.19
CA GLN A 38 5.02 -9.65 10.34
C GLN A 38 5.36 -8.86 9.07
N ALA A 39 6.50 -9.14 8.44
CA ALA A 39 6.90 -8.51 7.19
C ALA A 39 5.90 -8.80 6.06
N THR A 40 5.48 -10.06 5.90
CA THR A 40 4.49 -10.47 4.89
C THR A 40 3.14 -9.78 5.12
N SER A 41 2.68 -9.70 6.36
CA SER A 41 1.42 -9.02 6.70
C SER A 41 1.48 -7.52 6.40
N ALA A 42 2.62 -6.87 6.61
CA ALA A 42 2.81 -5.46 6.28
C ALA A 42 2.75 -5.22 4.76
N LEU A 43 3.39 -6.08 3.97
CA LEU A 43 3.36 -6.01 2.50
C LEU A 43 1.95 -6.17 1.95
N THR A 44 1.18 -7.13 2.47
CA THR A 44 -0.21 -7.37 2.04
C THR A 44 -1.08 -6.14 2.34
N ARG A 45 -1.00 -5.57 3.54
CA ARG A 45 -1.75 -4.35 3.87
C ARG A 45 -1.38 -3.17 3.00
N ASN A 46 -0.09 -2.99 2.68
CA ASN A 46 0.37 -1.93 1.80
C ASN A 46 -0.16 -2.13 0.37
N ALA A 47 -0.15 -3.34 -0.15
CA ALA A 47 -0.67 -3.65 -1.48
C ALA A 47 -2.18 -3.35 -1.59
N LEU A 48 -2.98 -3.72 -0.59
CA LEU A 48 -4.40 -3.40 -0.53
C LEU A 48 -4.64 -1.89 -0.52
N ARG A 49 -3.91 -1.15 0.32
CA ARG A 49 -4.02 0.30 0.39
C ARG A 49 -3.62 0.99 -0.92
N GLN A 50 -2.61 0.49 -1.62
CA GLN A 50 -2.23 1.01 -2.93
C GLN A 50 -3.34 0.80 -3.96
N SER A 51 -4.00 -0.36 -3.95
CA SER A 51 -5.16 -0.62 -4.81
C SER A 51 -6.30 0.37 -4.53
N ASP A 52 -6.61 0.62 -3.27
CA ASP A 52 -7.66 1.56 -2.86
C ASP A 52 -7.37 2.98 -3.35
N VAL A 53 -6.14 3.44 -3.15
CA VAL A 53 -5.70 4.76 -3.60
C VAL A 53 -5.73 4.87 -5.13
N LEU A 54 -5.31 3.85 -5.86
CA LEU A 54 -5.33 3.85 -7.32
C LEU A 54 -6.75 3.95 -7.88
N LEU A 55 -7.68 3.14 -7.38
CA LEU A 55 -9.09 3.19 -7.79
C LEU A 55 -9.73 4.53 -7.44
N GLY A 56 -9.44 5.05 -6.25
CA GLY A 56 -9.90 6.37 -5.83
C GLY A 56 -9.35 7.48 -6.72
N GLN A 57 -8.08 7.42 -7.10
CA GLN A 57 -7.46 8.40 -7.99
C GLN A 57 -8.12 8.40 -9.37
N MET A 58 -8.40 7.23 -9.93
CA MET A 58 -9.13 7.13 -11.21
C MET A 58 -10.50 7.78 -11.13
N CYS A 59 -11.25 7.60 -10.05
CA CYS A 59 -12.53 8.25 -9.83
C CYS A 59 -12.40 9.79 -9.74
N ALA A 60 -11.43 10.28 -8.95
CA ALA A 60 -11.20 11.72 -8.79
C ALA A 60 -10.79 12.37 -10.11
N GLU A 61 -9.85 11.76 -10.84
CA GLU A 61 -9.36 12.29 -12.12
C GLU A 61 -10.45 12.31 -13.19
N ASN A 62 -11.24 11.24 -13.31
CA ASN A 62 -12.36 11.18 -14.24
C ASN A 62 -13.35 12.32 -14.01
N GLU A 63 -13.68 12.61 -12.76
CA GLU A 63 -14.58 13.69 -12.41
C GLU A 63 -13.97 15.07 -12.70
N LEU A 64 -12.71 15.29 -12.34
CA LEU A 64 -12.00 16.54 -12.64
C LEU A 64 -11.87 16.77 -14.14
N ILE A 65 -11.60 15.72 -14.92
CA ILE A 65 -11.55 15.78 -16.39
C ILE A 65 -12.93 16.11 -16.95
N ARG A 66 -14.00 15.49 -16.44
CA ARG A 66 -15.39 15.78 -16.85
C ARG A 66 -15.71 17.26 -16.66
N ILE A 67 -15.37 17.85 -15.50
CA ILE A 67 -15.58 19.26 -15.23
C ILE A 67 -14.77 20.13 -16.20
N ARG A 68 -13.53 19.76 -16.48
CA ARG A 68 -12.67 20.50 -17.41
C ARG A 68 -13.20 20.46 -18.85
N LEU A 69 -13.71 19.32 -19.29
CA LEU A 69 -14.27 19.15 -20.63
C LEU A 69 -15.59 19.93 -20.84
N ALA A 70 -16.30 20.27 -19.78
CA ALA A 70 -17.47 21.13 -19.87
C ALA A 70 -17.15 22.58 -20.34
N ARG A 71 -15.89 22.97 -20.36
CA ARG A 71 -15.37 24.28 -20.79
C ARG A 71 -16.07 25.48 -20.12
N GLN A 72 -16.66 25.28 -18.98
CA GLN A 72 -17.31 26.28 -18.15
C GLN A 72 -16.62 26.38 -16.82
N LEU A 73 -16.53 27.59 -16.28
CA LEU A 73 -16.02 27.78 -14.92
C LEU A 73 -17.02 27.14 -13.95
N PRO A 74 -16.61 26.14 -13.14
CA PRO A 74 -17.54 25.46 -12.25
C PRO A 74 -18.11 26.43 -11.23
N SER A 75 -19.40 26.28 -10.90
CA SER A 75 -20.05 27.07 -9.85
C SER A 75 -19.47 26.73 -8.48
N VAL A 76 -19.36 27.74 -7.63
CA VAL A 76 -18.92 27.55 -6.23
C VAL A 76 -19.96 26.73 -5.49
N GLY A 77 -19.49 25.72 -4.72
CA GLY A 77 -20.33 24.83 -3.94
C GLY A 77 -19.78 23.41 -3.92
N ASP A 78 -20.55 22.55 -3.29
CA ASP A 78 -20.23 21.12 -3.13
C ASP A 78 -21.17 20.28 -4.00
N SER A 79 -20.64 19.23 -4.60
CA SER A 79 -21.42 18.22 -5.32
C SER A 79 -20.88 16.84 -5.03
N THR A 80 -21.78 15.85 -4.91
CA THR A 80 -21.43 14.47 -4.62
C THR A 80 -21.82 13.59 -5.79
N MET A 81 -20.94 12.72 -6.22
CA MET A 81 -21.15 11.77 -7.30
C MET A 81 -20.74 10.36 -6.89
N ALA A 82 -21.51 9.38 -7.37
CA ALA A 82 -21.13 7.98 -7.23
C ALA A 82 -20.15 7.61 -8.35
N CYS A 83 -19.17 6.78 -8.03
CA CYS A 83 -18.20 6.24 -8.98
C CYS A 83 -18.00 4.76 -8.70
N ASP A 84 -18.34 3.90 -9.67
CA ASP A 84 -18.05 2.47 -9.61
C ASP A 84 -16.74 2.19 -10.33
N GLN A 85 -15.74 1.72 -9.58
CA GLN A 85 -14.44 1.41 -10.13
C GLN A 85 -13.92 0.08 -9.56
N GLY A 86 -13.54 -0.84 -10.46
CA GLY A 86 -13.04 -2.15 -10.04
C GLY A 86 -14.02 -2.98 -9.22
N GLY A 87 -15.34 -2.81 -9.43
CA GLY A 87 -16.40 -3.49 -8.66
C GLY A 87 -16.63 -2.91 -7.25
N ARG A 88 -16.09 -1.70 -6.98
CA ARG A 88 -16.26 -0.99 -5.70
C ARG A 88 -17.07 0.30 -5.91
N ALA A 89 -18.03 0.52 -5.03
CA ALA A 89 -18.84 1.73 -5.02
C ALA A 89 -18.15 2.81 -4.20
N LEU A 90 -17.57 3.80 -4.89
CA LEU A 90 -16.89 4.95 -4.30
C LEU A 90 -17.76 6.19 -4.41
N GLN A 91 -17.56 7.16 -3.54
CA GLN A 91 -18.18 8.48 -3.60
C GLN A 91 -17.11 9.54 -3.82
N VAL A 92 -17.35 10.44 -4.76
CA VAL A 92 -16.51 11.60 -5.03
C VAL A 92 -17.26 12.86 -4.61
N VAL A 93 -16.74 13.57 -3.63
CA VAL A 93 -17.25 14.89 -3.22
C VAL A 93 -16.36 15.94 -3.87
N VAL A 94 -16.93 16.74 -4.75
CA VAL A 94 -16.24 17.85 -5.40
C VAL A 94 -16.62 19.15 -4.71
N THR A 95 -15.63 19.84 -4.17
CA THR A 95 -15.76 21.15 -3.53
C THR A 95 -15.12 22.21 -4.40
N VAL A 96 -15.91 23.17 -4.87
CA VAL A 96 -15.43 24.30 -5.68
C VAL A 96 -15.38 25.56 -4.82
N ARG A 97 -14.22 26.18 -4.74
CA ARG A 97 -13.98 27.41 -3.96
C ARG A 97 -13.47 28.55 -4.85
N PRO A 98 -13.87 29.80 -4.56
CA PRO A 98 -13.32 30.96 -5.25
C PRO A 98 -11.84 31.14 -4.90
N THR A 99 -11.10 31.74 -5.82
CA THR A 99 -9.72 32.17 -5.58
C THR A 99 -9.67 33.72 -5.60
N PRO A 100 -8.58 34.35 -5.13
CA PRO A 100 -8.44 35.81 -5.23
C PRO A 100 -8.57 36.36 -6.64
N ASN A 101 -8.20 35.57 -7.64
CA ASN A 101 -8.44 35.90 -9.04
C ASN A 101 -9.77 35.27 -9.50
N PRO A 102 -10.79 36.08 -9.90
CA PRO A 102 -12.12 35.58 -10.24
C PRO A 102 -12.17 34.67 -11.48
N GLN A 103 -11.11 34.66 -12.30
CA GLN A 103 -11.01 33.79 -13.46
C GLN A 103 -10.61 32.35 -13.11
N PHE A 104 -10.20 32.11 -11.87
CA PHE A 104 -9.78 30.80 -11.40
C PHE A 104 -10.72 30.27 -10.30
N ARG A 105 -10.87 28.97 -10.26
CA ARG A 105 -11.55 28.25 -9.17
C ARG A 105 -10.64 27.14 -8.67
N ARG A 106 -10.56 26.99 -7.35
CA ARG A 106 -9.98 25.82 -6.74
C ARG A 106 -11.04 24.73 -6.70
N VAL A 107 -10.68 23.56 -7.17
CA VAL A 107 -11.55 22.37 -7.20
C VAL A 107 -10.85 21.27 -6.45
N ASP A 108 -11.46 20.81 -5.37
CA ASP A 108 -10.99 19.71 -4.53
C ASP A 108 -11.93 18.52 -4.75
N ALA A 109 -11.40 17.37 -5.16
CA ALA A 109 -12.14 16.11 -5.29
C ALA A 109 -11.70 15.16 -4.18
N GLN A 110 -12.59 14.87 -3.24
CA GLN A 110 -12.36 13.93 -2.15
C GLN A 110 -13.08 12.63 -2.45
N VAL A 111 -12.35 11.53 -2.43
CA VAL A 111 -12.90 10.19 -2.65
C VAL A 111 -12.99 9.45 -1.33
N SER A 112 -14.14 8.83 -1.11
CA SER A 112 -14.43 8.04 0.06
C SER A 112 -15.15 6.73 -0.29
N GLU A 113 -15.00 5.72 0.56
CA GLU A 113 -15.75 4.47 0.50
C GLU A 113 -16.44 4.25 1.83
N SER A 114 -17.77 4.05 1.79
CA SER A 114 -18.59 3.87 2.99
C SER A 114 -18.35 4.94 4.06
N GLY A 115 -18.09 6.18 3.65
CA GLY A 115 -17.81 7.31 4.54
C GLY A 115 -16.35 7.43 5.02
N ALA A 116 -15.50 6.45 4.74
CA ALA A 116 -14.07 6.52 5.04
C ALA A 116 -13.31 7.23 3.91
N PRO A 117 -12.55 8.30 4.17
CA PRO A 117 -11.79 9.00 3.13
C PRO A 117 -10.61 8.15 2.66
N ILE A 118 -10.44 8.05 1.33
CA ILE A 118 -9.32 7.34 0.68
C ILE A 118 -8.24 8.33 0.28
N LEU A 119 -8.62 9.37 -0.49
CA LEU A 119 -7.70 10.40 -0.99
C LEU A 119 -8.44 11.69 -1.33
N GLN A 120 -7.66 12.75 -1.50
CA GLN A 120 -8.13 14.04 -2.02
C GLN A 120 -7.17 14.53 -3.10
N VAL A 121 -7.73 14.98 -4.22
CA VAL A 121 -6.99 15.60 -5.33
C VAL A 121 -7.47 17.03 -5.47
N SER A 122 -6.52 17.98 -5.49
CA SER A 122 -6.81 19.41 -5.64
C SER A 122 -6.26 19.93 -6.95
N THR A 123 -7.03 20.77 -7.63
CA THR A 123 -6.61 21.43 -8.87
C THR A 123 -7.15 22.85 -8.94
N VAL A 124 -6.60 23.63 -9.85
CA VAL A 124 -7.11 24.98 -10.18
C VAL A 124 -7.60 24.95 -11.62
N MET A 125 -8.81 25.45 -11.84
CA MET A 125 -9.45 25.51 -13.15
C MET A 125 -9.71 26.96 -13.56
N THR A 126 -9.58 27.23 -14.85
CA THR A 126 -9.88 28.52 -15.46
C THR A 126 -10.94 28.33 -16.55
N ARG A 127 -11.54 29.44 -16.99
CA ARG A 127 -12.39 29.44 -18.18
C ARG A 127 -11.50 29.30 -19.43
N TYR A 128 -11.88 28.45 -20.35
CA TYR A 128 -11.27 28.30 -21.67
C TYR A 128 -12.08 29.07 -22.73
#